data_d09223e09461613cbb6b88c6931226c5
#
_entry.id   d09223e09461613cbb6b88c6931226c5
#
_cell.length_a   1.000
_cell.length_b   1.000
_cell.length_c   1.000
_cell.angle_alpha   90.00
_cell.angle_beta   90.00
_cell.angle_gamma   90.00
#
_symmetry.space_group_name_H-M   'P 1'
#
loop_
_entity.id
_entity.type
_entity.pdbx_description
1 polymer ?
#
loop_
_entity_poly.entity_id
_entity_poly.type
_entity_poly.pdbx_seq_one_letter_code
_entity_poly.pdbx_strand_id
1 'polypeptide(L)'
;MLRIFRIQGHSLAPEYQPGDFVLVSKIPFYFRPPRPGEVVAFRHPAFGLLIKQVERSDPHNAMLTVLGTHPDSVDSREFGPIACRALLGKILWHIHPAR
;
A
#
# COMPACT_ATOMS: atom_id res chain seq x y z
N MET A 1 -9.70 -8.49 9.06
CA MET A 1 -10.07 -9.32 7.91
C MET A 1 -8.87 -9.52 7.01
N LEU A 2 -8.73 -10.71 6.45
CA LEU A 2 -7.59 -11.08 5.63
C LEU A 2 -8.02 -11.14 4.17
N ARG A 3 -7.24 -10.53 3.29
CA ARG A 3 -7.54 -10.48 1.86
C ARG A 3 -6.29 -10.80 1.06
N ILE A 4 -6.49 -11.44 -0.09
CA ILE A 4 -5.41 -11.75 -1.02
C ILE A 4 -5.68 -10.99 -2.31
N PHE A 5 -4.66 -10.27 -2.79
CA PHE A 5 -4.72 -9.58 -4.08
C PHE A 5 -3.66 -10.13 -5.01
N ARG A 6 -4.04 -10.30 -6.27
CA ARG A 6 -3.09 -10.66 -7.32
C ARG A 6 -2.61 -9.39 -8.00
N ILE A 7 -1.30 -9.28 -8.16
CA ILE A 7 -0.70 -8.15 -8.84
C ILE A 7 -0.94 -8.26 -10.34
N GLN A 8 -1.43 -7.18 -10.95
CA GLN A 8 -1.65 -7.11 -12.38
C GLN A 8 -0.91 -5.89 -12.93
N GLY A 9 -0.41 -6.04 -14.17
CA GLY A 9 0.34 -4.97 -14.80
C GLY A 9 1.72 -4.78 -14.19
N HIS A 10 2.41 -3.73 -14.62
CA HIS A 10 3.81 -3.47 -14.24
C HIS A 10 3.98 -2.23 -13.36
N SER A 11 2.88 -1.60 -12.94
CA SER A 11 2.94 -0.33 -12.21
C SER A 11 3.62 -0.44 -10.84
N LEU A 12 3.69 -1.65 -10.29
CA LEU A 12 4.32 -1.91 -8.99
C LEU A 12 5.70 -2.56 -9.11
N ALA A 13 6.18 -2.75 -10.34
CA ALA A 13 7.52 -3.28 -10.59
C ALA A 13 8.58 -2.28 -10.12
N PRO A 14 9.78 -2.76 -9.80
CA PRO A 14 10.26 -4.14 -9.91
C PRO A 14 9.93 -5.02 -8.72
N GLU A 15 9.49 -4.45 -7.60
CA GLU A 15 9.30 -5.21 -6.36
C GLU A 15 8.11 -6.18 -6.44
N TYR A 16 7.02 -5.73 -7.07
CA TYR A 16 5.79 -6.52 -7.21
C TYR A 16 5.56 -6.77 -8.69
N GLN A 17 5.71 -8.01 -9.10
CA GLN A 17 5.61 -8.42 -10.49
C GLN A 17 4.21 -8.92 -10.82
N PRO A 18 3.75 -8.80 -12.08
CA PRO A 18 2.49 -9.40 -12.50
C PRO A 18 2.45 -10.88 -12.14
N GLY A 19 1.34 -11.33 -11.56
CA GLY A 19 1.18 -12.71 -11.12
C GLY A 19 1.59 -12.98 -9.69
N ASP A 20 2.27 -12.03 -9.03
CA ASP A 20 2.54 -12.13 -7.60
C ASP A 20 1.24 -11.96 -6.81
N PHE A 21 1.24 -12.47 -5.58
CA PHE A 21 0.13 -12.28 -4.65
C PHE A 21 0.60 -11.54 -3.42
N VAL A 22 -0.28 -10.75 -2.83
CA VAL A 22 -0.01 -10.09 -1.55
C VAL A 22 -1.14 -10.44 -0.59
N LEU A 23 -0.75 -10.73 0.64
CA LEU A 23 -1.67 -10.97 1.73
C LEU A 23 -1.80 -9.68 2.53
N VAL A 24 -3.03 -9.19 2.65
CA VAL A 24 -3.33 -7.87 3.22
C VAL A 24 -4.29 -8.02 4.37
N SER A 25 -4.02 -7.32 5.48
CA SER A 25 -4.94 -7.29 6.62
C SER A 25 -5.10 -5.88 7.14
N LYS A 26 -6.34 -5.51 7.42
CA LYS A 26 -6.69 -4.25 8.06
C LYS A 26 -6.66 -4.35 9.59
N ILE A 27 -6.55 -5.55 10.13
CA ILE A 27 -6.65 -5.80 11.57
C ILE A 27 -5.69 -4.94 12.39
N PRO A 28 -4.40 -4.80 12.05
CA PRO A 28 -3.51 -3.96 12.85
C PRO A 28 -4.03 -2.52 13.00
N PHE A 29 -4.70 -2.00 11.97
CA PHE A 29 -5.15 -0.61 11.96
C PHE A 29 -6.45 -0.37 12.71
N TYR A 30 -7.07 -1.42 13.24
CA TYR A 30 -8.17 -1.28 14.20
C TYR A 30 -7.66 -0.93 15.61
N PHE A 31 -6.39 -1.21 15.89
CA PHE A 31 -5.82 -1.04 17.22
C PHE A 31 -4.83 0.12 17.30
N ARG A 32 -4.30 0.56 16.18
CA ARG A 32 -3.33 1.64 16.11
C ARG A 32 -3.29 2.24 14.71
N PRO A 33 -2.84 3.51 14.56
CA PRO A 33 -2.67 4.08 13.24
C PRO A 33 -1.53 3.40 12.48
N PRO A 34 -1.49 3.54 11.15
CA PRO A 34 -0.33 3.11 10.37
C PRO A 34 0.95 3.80 10.87
N ARG A 35 2.04 3.05 10.86
CA ARG A 35 3.34 3.54 11.34
C ARG A 35 4.29 3.76 10.18
N PRO A 36 5.20 4.75 10.28
CA PRO A 36 6.24 4.93 9.27
C PRO A 36 7.02 3.65 9.03
N GLY A 37 7.28 3.36 7.77
CA GLY A 37 7.99 2.16 7.35
C GLY A 37 7.10 0.97 7.03
N GLU A 38 5.85 0.98 7.46
CA GLU A 38 4.93 -0.11 7.13
C GLU A 38 4.52 -0.03 5.66
N VAL A 39 4.35 -1.18 5.03
CA VAL A 39 3.90 -1.27 3.65
C VAL A 39 2.39 -1.49 3.65
N VAL A 40 1.68 -0.65 2.93
CA VAL A 40 0.21 -0.67 2.89
C VAL A 40 -0.29 -0.76 1.44
N ALA A 41 -1.50 -1.28 1.30
CA ALA A 41 -2.20 -1.33 0.03
C ALA A 41 -3.44 -0.43 0.11
N PHE A 42 -3.72 0.27 -1.00
CA PHE A 42 -4.91 1.10 -1.12
C PHE A 42 -5.28 1.25 -2.59
N ARG A 43 -6.50 1.69 -2.86
CA ARG A 43 -6.94 1.96 -4.23
C ARG A 43 -7.01 3.45 -4.45
N HIS A 44 -6.40 3.90 -5.54
CA HIS A 44 -6.45 5.29 -5.96
C HIS A 44 -7.37 5.40 -7.19
N PRO A 45 -8.25 6.43 -7.24
CA PRO A 45 -9.18 6.56 -8.37
C PRO A 45 -8.51 6.61 -9.73
N ALA A 46 -7.33 7.22 -9.81
CA ALA A 46 -6.61 7.38 -11.07
C ALA A 46 -5.64 6.24 -11.38
N PHE A 47 -5.06 5.61 -10.35
CA PHE A 47 -3.94 4.68 -10.52
C PHE A 47 -4.27 3.23 -10.13
N GLY A 48 -5.47 2.96 -9.60
CA GLY A 48 -5.87 1.62 -9.19
C GLY A 48 -5.20 1.17 -7.90
N LEU A 49 -4.88 -0.10 -7.83
CA LEU A 49 -4.23 -0.68 -6.65
C LEU A 49 -2.79 -0.19 -6.55
N LEU A 50 -2.46 0.41 -5.42
CA LEU A 50 -1.11 0.86 -5.12
C LEU A 50 -0.63 0.20 -3.84
N ILE A 51 0.68 -0.14 -3.82
CA ILE A 51 1.36 -0.68 -2.65
C ILE A 51 2.53 0.26 -2.37
N LYS A 52 2.50 0.90 -1.22
CA LYS A 52 3.46 1.94 -0.87
C LYS A 52 3.87 1.82 0.58
N GLN A 53 4.98 2.47 0.91
CA GLN A 53 5.48 2.53 2.29
C GLN A 53 4.97 3.78 2.97
N VAL A 54 4.51 3.65 4.20
CA VAL A 54 4.07 4.80 4.99
C VAL A 54 5.27 5.67 5.32
N GLU A 55 5.18 6.94 4.97
CA GLU A 55 6.17 7.93 5.34
C GLU A 55 5.84 8.53 6.70
N ARG A 56 4.60 8.99 6.83
CA ARG A 56 4.16 9.72 8.00
C ARG A 56 2.67 9.54 8.20
N SER A 57 2.25 9.46 9.44
CA SER A 57 0.85 9.33 9.79
C SER A 57 0.40 10.58 10.57
N ASP A 58 -0.82 11.03 10.31
CA ASP A 58 -1.46 12.11 11.04
C ASP A 58 -2.76 11.56 11.65
N PRO A 59 -2.67 11.00 12.87
CA PRO A 59 -3.85 10.38 13.49
C PRO A 59 -4.98 11.35 13.79
N HIS A 60 -4.68 12.63 14.07
CA HIS A 60 -5.71 13.62 14.36
C HIS A 60 -6.64 13.86 13.19
N ASN A 61 -6.09 13.83 11.98
CA ASN A 61 -6.86 14.05 10.76
C ASN A 61 -7.18 12.76 10.03
N ALA A 62 -6.80 11.61 10.60
CA ALA A 62 -6.97 10.29 9.99
C ALA A 62 -6.41 10.24 8.57
N MET A 63 -5.22 10.81 8.38
CA MET A 63 -4.53 10.89 7.10
C MET A 63 -3.12 10.33 7.22
N LEU A 64 -2.53 9.98 6.09
CA LEU A 64 -1.12 9.56 6.04
C LEU A 64 -0.52 9.93 4.70
N THR A 65 0.81 10.01 4.68
CA THR A 65 1.56 10.15 3.43
C THR A 65 2.33 8.86 3.16
N VAL A 66 2.47 8.53 1.89
CA VAL A 66 3.13 7.31 1.44
C VAL A 66 4.20 7.62 0.42
N LEU A 67 5.22 6.78 0.37
CA LEU A 67 6.32 6.89 -0.59
C LEU A 67 6.50 5.56 -1.32
N GLY A 68 6.85 5.67 -2.61
CA GLY A 68 7.35 4.54 -3.37
C GLY A 68 8.85 4.37 -3.15
N THR A 69 9.34 3.19 -3.42
CA THR A 69 10.75 2.88 -3.27
C THR A 69 11.57 3.26 -4.50
N HIS A 70 10.89 3.55 -5.60
CA HIS A 70 11.51 3.92 -6.87
C HIS A 70 11.32 5.41 -7.14
N PRO A 71 12.33 6.13 -7.68
CA PRO A 71 12.21 7.57 -7.95
C PRO A 71 11.03 7.93 -8.86
N ASP A 72 10.67 7.03 -9.79
CA ASP A 72 9.58 7.27 -10.73
C ASP A 72 8.23 6.79 -10.23
N SER A 73 8.17 6.32 -8.99
CA SER A 73 6.91 5.86 -8.41
C SER A 73 5.93 7.00 -8.20
N VAL A 74 4.65 6.72 -8.42
CA VAL A 74 3.57 7.63 -8.09
C VAL A 74 3.25 7.44 -6.61
N ASP A 75 3.37 8.50 -5.83
CA ASP A 75 3.12 8.46 -4.39
C ASP A 75 2.62 9.81 -3.88
N SER A 76 2.65 10.01 -2.55
CA SER A 76 2.14 11.25 -1.94
C SER A 76 2.85 12.52 -2.40
N ARG A 77 4.06 12.41 -2.94
CA ARG A 77 4.73 13.59 -3.52
C ARG A 77 3.95 14.12 -4.71
N GLU A 78 3.16 13.27 -5.37
CA GLU A 78 2.35 13.64 -6.52
C GLU A 78 0.89 13.87 -6.17
N PHE A 79 0.26 12.95 -5.41
CA PHE A 79 -1.18 13.05 -5.13
C PHE A 79 -1.53 13.50 -3.72
N GLY A 80 -0.52 13.78 -2.87
CA GLY A 80 -0.74 14.26 -1.52
C GLY A 80 -1.10 13.18 -0.51
N PRO A 81 -1.56 13.59 0.68
CA PRO A 81 -1.97 12.64 1.71
C PRO A 81 -3.18 11.83 1.30
N ILE A 82 -3.29 10.63 1.87
CA ILE A 82 -4.46 9.77 1.67
C ILE A 82 -5.17 9.54 3.00
N ALA A 83 -6.48 9.29 2.93
CA ALA A 83 -7.26 9.01 4.13
C ALA A 83 -6.96 7.60 4.63
N CYS A 84 -6.86 7.44 5.95
CA CYS A 84 -6.63 6.13 6.55
C CYS A 84 -7.75 5.14 6.18
N ARG A 85 -8.98 5.64 6.02
CA ARG A 85 -10.11 4.78 5.63
C ARG A 85 -9.97 4.23 4.21
N ALA A 86 -9.11 4.82 3.38
CA ALA A 86 -8.88 4.32 2.02
C ALA A 86 -7.96 3.12 1.98
N LEU A 87 -7.28 2.81 3.08
CA LEU A 87 -6.37 1.67 3.14
C LEU A 87 -7.15 0.36 3.06
N LEU A 88 -6.67 -0.54 2.23
CA LEU A 88 -7.13 -1.92 2.21
C LEU A 88 -6.51 -2.70 3.37
N GLY A 89 -5.30 -2.33 3.77
CA GLY A 89 -4.64 -2.90 4.91
C GLY A 89 -3.13 -2.84 4.81
N LYS A 90 -2.49 -3.53 5.75
CA LYS A 90 -1.05 -3.71 5.79
C LYS A 90 -0.67 -4.95 4.99
N ILE A 91 0.41 -4.88 4.23
CA ILE A 91 0.96 -6.05 3.56
C ILE A 91 1.62 -6.94 4.61
N LEU A 92 1.10 -8.16 4.77
CA LEU A 92 1.65 -9.14 5.70
C LEU A 92 2.61 -10.09 5.02
N TRP A 93 2.39 -10.39 3.74
CA TRP A 93 3.16 -11.37 3.00
C TRP A 93 3.13 -11.03 1.51
N HIS A 94 4.25 -11.23 0.85
CA HIS A 94 4.40 -11.09 -0.59
C HIS A 94 4.82 -12.44 -1.14
N ILE A 95 3.99 -13.03 -1.98
CA ILE A 95 4.18 -14.37 -2.53
C ILE A 95 4.60 -14.26 -3.97
N HIS A 96 5.77 -14.81 -4.28
CA HIS A 96 6.27 -14.93 -5.66
C HIS A 96 6.01 -16.35 -6.14
N PRO A 97 5.05 -16.57 -7.06
CA PRO A 97 4.91 -17.89 -7.65
C PRO A 97 6.19 -18.29 -8.39
N ALA A 98 6.41 -19.57 -8.56
CA ALA A 98 7.55 -20.06 -9.33
C ALA A 98 7.47 -19.53 -10.76
N ARG A 99 8.60 -19.00 -11.26
CA ARG A 99 8.70 -18.42 -12.60
C ARG A 99 9.73 -19.15 -13.46
#